data_9f8e5f62f11723ba4cbbd26684ec48a9
#
_entry.id   9f8e5f62f11723ba4cbbd26684ec48a9
#
_cell.length_a   1.000
_cell.length_b   1.000
_cell.length_c   1.000
_cell.angle_alpha   90.00
_cell.angle_beta   90.00
_cell.angle_gamma   90.00
#
_symmetry.space_group_name_H-M   'P 1'
#
loop_
_entity.id
_entity.type
_entity.pdbx_description
1 polymer ?
#
loop_
_entity_poly.entity_id
_entity_poly.type
_entity_poly.pdbx_seq_one_letter_code
_entity_poly.pdbx_strand_id
1 'polypeptide(L)'
;DTILYAACFDANGGVFEPLFGQEDAIISDELNHASIIDGVRLCKAVRYRYKHANMADLEEQLKISQAQRYRIIVTDGVFSMDGDIAKMNEICDVAEKYNALVMVDDSHAAGFIGKTGRGSAEHHNCMNRVDIFTGTLGKALGGAMGGYTTGKKEIIDMLRQRSRPYLFSNSLSPAICGASIAVFDMLSKSTELRDRVMDNANYFRAKLTEAGFDLKPSESAICALMLYDAVLSQQFAAELQKENIYVTGFYYPVVPKGQARIRIQLSAAHTREQLDRALAAFIKIGKKLGVIK
;
A
#
# COMPACT_ATOMS: atom_id res chain seq x y z
N ASP A 1 4.21 -20.23 -5.12
CA ASP A 1 5.31 -19.88 -6.01
C ASP A 1 5.34 -18.35 -6.23
N THR A 2 6.41 -17.84 -6.88
CA THR A 2 6.60 -16.40 -7.09
C THR A 2 7.12 -16.10 -8.50
N ILE A 3 6.67 -15.01 -9.10
CA ILE A 3 7.15 -14.47 -10.36
C ILE A 3 7.62 -13.03 -10.16
N LEU A 4 8.76 -12.64 -10.76
CA LEU A 4 9.36 -11.32 -10.64
C LEU A 4 9.04 -10.44 -11.86
N TYR A 5 8.91 -9.14 -11.60
CA TYR A 5 8.68 -8.09 -12.60
C TYR A 5 9.64 -6.93 -12.39
N ALA A 6 9.79 -6.08 -13.40
CA ALA A 6 10.62 -4.87 -13.30
C ALA A 6 10.14 -3.89 -12.22
N ALA A 7 8.82 -3.84 -11.98
CA ALA A 7 8.19 -3.03 -10.93
C ALA A 7 6.88 -3.68 -10.47
N CYS A 8 6.35 -3.29 -9.30
CA CYS A 8 5.01 -3.72 -8.87
C CYS A 8 3.91 -3.16 -9.77
N PHE A 9 4.15 -2.04 -10.46
CA PHE A 9 3.23 -1.54 -11.47
C PHE A 9 3.00 -2.58 -12.56
N ASP A 10 4.09 -3.22 -13.04
CA ASP A 10 4.04 -4.30 -14.04
C ASP A 10 3.41 -5.58 -13.46
N ALA A 11 3.72 -5.90 -12.19
CA ALA A 11 3.12 -7.04 -11.50
C ALA A 11 1.58 -6.90 -11.46
N ASN A 12 1.07 -5.77 -10.98
CA ASN A 12 -0.37 -5.50 -10.93
C ASN A 12 -1.01 -5.45 -12.34
N GLY A 13 -0.35 -4.79 -13.29
CA GLY A 13 -0.80 -4.74 -14.68
C GLY A 13 -0.82 -6.11 -15.35
N GLY A 14 0.02 -7.01 -14.92
CA GLY A 14 0.20 -8.34 -15.51
C GLY A 14 -0.65 -9.46 -14.92
N VAL A 15 -1.45 -9.20 -13.87
CA VAL A 15 -2.26 -10.24 -13.19
C VAL A 15 -3.60 -10.48 -13.88
N PHE A 16 -4.33 -9.44 -14.22
CA PHE A 16 -5.76 -9.56 -14.50
C PHE A 16 -6.05 -10.16 -15.86
N GLU A 17 -5.44 -9.66 -16.94
CA GLU A 17 -5.70 -10.13 -18.31
C GLU A 17 -5.40 -11.63 -18.50
N PRO A 18 -4.31 -12.21 -17.94
CA PRO A 18 -4.04 -13.64 -18.05
C PRO A 18 -5.03 -14.55 -17.34
N LEU A 19 -5.62 -14.08 -16.24
CA LEU A 19 -6.42 -14.90 -15.33
C LEU A 19 -7.92 -14.75 -15.53
N PHE A 20 -8.39 -13.56 -15.98
CA PHE A 20 -9.82 -13.22 -16.00
C PHE A 20 -10.25 -12.75 -17.40
N GLY A 21 -11.47 -13.14 -17.78
CA GLY A 21 -12.10 -12.80 -19.06
C GLY A 21 -13.43 -12.11 -18.89
N GLN A 22 -14.18 -11.99 -20.01
CA GLN A 22 -15.50 -11.31 -20.05
C GLN A 22 -16.55 -11.92 -19.12
N GLU A 23 -16.38 -13.20 -18.78
CA GLU A 23 -17.31 -13.97 -17.95
C GLU A 23 -17.04 -13.78 -16.45
N ASP A 24 -15.95 -13.11 -16.09
CA ASP A 24 -15.46 -12.98 -14.71
C ASP A 24 -15.68 -11.56 -14.18
N ALA A 25 -15.53 -11.38 -12.88
CA ALA A 25 -15.67 -10.10 -12.19
C ALA A 25 -14.43 -9.73 -11.37
N ILE A 26 -14.09 -8.45 -11.38
CA ILE A 26 -13.09 -7.86 -10.51
C ILE A 26 -13.78 -6.81 -9.64
N ILE A 27 -13.69 -7.00 -8.31
CA ILE A 27 -14.29 -6.13 -7.29
C ILE A 27 -13.17 -5.38 -6.58
N SER A 28 -13.00 -4.08 -6.89
CA SER A 28 -11.85 -3.27 -6.49
C SER A 28 -12.23 -2.22 -5.46
N ASP A 29 -11.40 -2.03 -4.42
CA ASP A 29 -11.51 -0.86 -3.54
C ASP A 29 -11.33 0.42 -4.35
N GLU A 30 -12.10 1.46 -4.02
CA GLU A 30 -12.10 2.72 -4.77
C GLU A 30 -10.81 3.53 -4.63
N LEU A 31 -10.03 3.30 -3.57
CA LEU A 31 -8.76 3.98 -3.31
C LEU A 31 -7.52 3.16 -3.70
N ASN A 32 -7.69 2.03 -4.36
CA ASN A 32 -6.57 1.21 -4.82
C ASN A 32 -5.58 2.02 -5.65
N HIS A 33 -4.32 1.60 -5.60
CA HIS A 33 -3.22 2.20 -6.35
C HIS A 33 -3.48 2.22 -7.87
N ALA A 34 -2.96 3.25 -8.54
CA ALA A 34 -3.12 3.45 -9.98
C ALA A 34 -2.76 2.19 -10.83
N SER A 35 -1.75 1.43 -10.41
CA SER A 35 -1.35 0.20 -11.11
C SER A 35 -2.43 -0.89 -11.11
N ILE A 36 -3.17 -1.01 -10.00
CA ILE A 36 -4.33 -1.92 -9.91
C ILE A 36 -5.44 -1.39 -10.81
N ILE A 37 -5.75 -0.09 -10.72
CA ILE A 37 -6.80 0.55 -11.54
C ILE A 37 -6.51 0.35 -13.03
N ASP A 38 -5.27 0.56 -13.47
CA ASP A 38 -4.89 0.43 -14.88
C ASP A 38 -4.87 -1.05 -15.31
N GLY A 39 -4.37 -1.96 -14.48
CA GLY A 39 -4.42 -3.40 -14.73
C GLY A 39 -5.86 -3.90 -14.89
N VAL A 40 -6.77 -3.47 -14.03
CA VAL A 40 -8.21 -3.77 -14.12
C VAL A 40 -8.84 -3.17 -15.39
N ARG A 41 -8.41 -1.97 -15.79
CA ARG A 41 -8.88 -1.34 -17.05
C ARG A 41 -8.47 -2.09 -18.31
N LEU A 42 -7.29 -2.70 -18.32
CA LEU A 42 -6.79 -3.49 -19.44
C LEU A 42 -7.48 -4.86 -19.56
N CYS A 43 -8.04 -5.37 -18.47
CA CYS A 43 -8.75 -6.63 -18.43
C CYS A 43 -10.17 -6.48 -19.00
N LYS A 44 -10.68 -7.56 -19.63
CA LYS A 44 -12.05 -7.63 -20.17
C LYS A 44 -13.12 -8.04 -19.17
N ALA A 45 -12.72 -8.41 -17.96
CA ALA A 45 -13.64 -8.78 -16.87
C ALA A 45 -14.59 -7.63 -16.50
N VAL A 46 -15.77 -7.98 -16.01
CA VAL A 46 -16.73 -6.98 -15.48
C VAL A 46 -16.14 -6.34 -14.24
N ARG A 47 -16.22 -5.01 -14.19
CA ARG A 47 -15.58 -4.21 -13.13
C ARG A 47 -16.62 -3.69 -12.15
N TYR A 48 -16.42 -4.03 -10.89
CA TYR A 48 -17.18 -3.52 -9.76
C TYR A 48 -16.23 -2.74 -8.85
N ARG A 49 -16.74 -1.70 -8.22
CA ARG A 49 -15.97 -0.87 -7.29
C ARG A 49 -16.76 -0.70 -6.00
N TYR A 50 -16.14 -0.97 -4.87
CA TYR A 50 -16.75 -0.73 -3.57
C TYR A 50 -16.09 0.47 -2.88
N LYS A 51 -16.85 1.14 -2.02
CA LYS A 51 -16.39 2.28 -1.23
C LYS A 51 -15.30 1.84 -0.28
N HIS A 52 -14.28 2.69 -0.17
CA HIS A 52 -13.10 2.40 0.63
C HIS A 52 -13.43 1.86 2.03
N ALA A 53 -12.80 0.73 2.37
CA ALA A 53 -12.92 0.02 3.65
C ALA A 53 -14.38 -0.25 4.11
N ASN A 54 -15.36 -0.22 3.19
CA ASN A 54 -16.77 -0.45 3.48
C ASN A 54 -17.17 -1.90 3.13
N MET A 55 -17.21 -2.76 4.14
CA MET A 55 -17.50 -4.20 3.97
C MET A 55 -18.96 -4.45 3.55
N ALA A 56 -19.89 -3.60 3.94
CA ALA A 56 -21.28 -3.73 3.51
C ALA A 56 -21.43 -3.45 2.01
N ASP A 57 -20.74 -2.43 1.49
CA ASP A 57 -20.74 -2.14 0.06
C ASP A 57 -19.97 -3.22 -0.73
N LEU A 58 -18.85 -3.75 -0.19
CA LEU A 58 -18.14 -4.89 -0.77
C LEU A 58 -19.08 -6.11 -0.90
N GLU A 59 -19.83 -6.43 0.16
CA GLU A 59 -20.79 -7.54 0.12
C GLU A 59 -21.88 -7.30 -0.93
N GLU A 60 -22.36 -6.08 -1.08
CA GLU A 60 -23.36 -5.75 -2.11
C GLU A 60 -22.80 -5.94 -3.52
N GLN A 61 -21.56 -5.50 -3.79
CA GLN A 61 -20.92 -5.73 -5.10
C GLN A 61 -20.74 -7.23 -5.38
N LEU A 62 -20.45 -8.03 -4.37
CA LEU A 62 -20.35 -9.50 -4.50
C LEU A 62 -21.72 -10.15 -4.79
N LYS A 63 -22.80 -9.67 -4.19
CA LYS A 63 -24.17 -10.13 -4.51
C LYS A 63 -24.53 -9.84 -5.96
N ILE A 64 -24.26 -8.62 -6.42
CA ILE A 64 -24.57 -8.21 -7.79
C ILE A 64 -23.75 -9.01 -8.81
N SER A 65 -22.51 -9.38 -8.45
CA SER A 65 -21.60 -10.09 -9.36
C SER A 65 -21.76 -11.62 -9.38
N GLN A 66 -22.81 -12.19 -8.78
CA GLN A 66 -23.00 -13.64 -8.72
C GLN A 66 -23.26 -14.32 -10.07
N ALA A 67 -23.66 -13.57 -11.09
CA ALA A 67 -23.85 -14.11 -12.45
C ALA A 67 -22.51 -14.38 -13.16
N GLN A 68 -21.40 -13.80 -12.73
CA GLN A 68 -20.07 -14.02 -13.30
C GLN A 68 -19.48 -15.36 -12.84
N ARG A 69 -18.67 -15.98 -13.71
CA ARG A 69 -18.06 -17.30 -13.48
C ARG A 69 -17.12 -17.29 -12.27
N TYR A 70 -16.14 -16.38 -12.26
CA TYR A 70 -15.21 -16.16 -11.16
C TYR A 70 -15.27 -14.71 -10.70
N ARG A 71 -14.98 -14.51 -9.42
CA ARG A 71 -14.90 -13.19 -8.78
C ARG A 71 -13.58 -13.07 -8.05
N ILE A 72 -12.94 -11.91 -8.14
CA ILE A 72 -11.76 -11.58 -7.35
C ILE A 72 -11.96 -10.22 -6.68
N ILE A 73 -11.70 -10.17 -5.37
CA ILE A 73 -11.61 -8.93 -4.60
C ILE A 73 -10.17 -8.46 -4.64
N VAL A 74 -9.97 -7.17 -4.90
CA VAL A 74 -8.63 -6.58 -5.01
C VAL A 74 -8.53 -5.36 -4.13
N THR A 75 -7.48 -5.31 -3.30
CA THR A 75 -7.21 -4.20 -2.39
C THR A 75 -5.72 -3.94 -2.22
N ASP A 76 -5.34 -2.68 -1.94
CA ASP A 76 -4.06 -2.39 -1.30
C ASP A 76 -4.10 -2.95 0.13
N GLY A 77 -2.98 -3.46 0.64
CA GLY A 77 -2.85 -3.89 2.03
C GLY A 77 -2.65 -2.73 2.99
N VAL A 78 -1.88 -1.73 2.56
CA VAL A 78 -1.75 -0.42 3.20
C VAL A 78 -1.93 0.66 2.14
N PHE A 79 -2.91 1.54 2.34
CA PHE A 79 -3.21 2.61 1.39
C PHE A 79 -2.19 3.74 1.51
N SER A 80 -1.45 3.98 0.43
CA SER A 80 -0.25 4.83 0.41
C SER A 80 -0.46 6.29 0.80
N MET A 81 -1.67 6.83 0.58
CA MET A 81 -1.98 8.25 0.84
C MET A 81 -2.53 8.51 2.23
N ASP A 82 -3.09 7.50 2.87
CA ASP A 82 -3.75 7.58 4.16
C ASP A 82 -2.98 6.83 5.26
N GLY A 83 -2.37 5.70 4.91
CA GLY A 83 -1.61 4.86 5.83
C GLY A 83 -2.47 3.83 6.58
N ASP A 84 -3.76 3.77 6.32
CA ASP A 84 -4.65 2.77 6.89
C ASP A 84 -4.40 1.38 6.32
N ILE A 85 -4.68 0.36 7.11
CA ILE A 85 -4.51 -1.05 6.76
C ILE A 85 -5.87 -1.61 6.34
N ALA A 86 -5.91 -2.31 5.20
CA ALA A 86 -7.12 -2.99 4.74
C ALA A 86 -7.60 -4.02 5.78
N LYS A 87 -8.91 -4.14 5.95
CA LYS A 87 -9.55 -5.09 6.88
C LYS A 87 -9.51 -6.52 6.32
N MET A 88 -8.29 -7.06 6.16
CA MET A 88 -8.06 -8.30 5.43
C MET A 88 -8.86 -9.48 5.93
N ASN A 89 -9.05 -9.64 7.26
CA ASN A 89 -9.87 -10.70 7.82
C ASN A 89 -11.34 -10.57 7.40
N GLU A 90 -11.93 -9.37 7.49
CA GLU A 90 -13.32 -9.13 7.06
C GLU A 90 -13.49 -9.33 5.55
N ILE A 91 -12.51 -8.89 4.74
CA ILE A 91 -12.48 -9.13 3.29
C ILE A 91 -12.47 -10.63 2.99
N CYS A 92 -11.62 -11.40 3.67
CA CYS A 92 -11.57 -12.85 3.52
C CYS A 92 -12.88 -13.53 3.95
N ASP A 93 -13.52 -13.07 5.04
CA ASP A 93 -14.81 -13.62 5.50
C ASP A 93 -15.90 -13.46 4.44
N VAL A 94 -15.96 -12.27 3.83
CA VAL A 94 -16.94 -11.99 2.77
C VAL A 94 -16.55 -12.74 1.48
N ALA A 95 -15.26 -12.84 1.15
CA ALA A 95 -14.78 -13.59 -0.01
C ALA A 95 -15.17 -15.06 0.05
N GLU A 96 -14.98 -15.74 1.18
CA GLU A 96 -15.36 -17.13 1.39
C GLU A 96 -16.88 -17.32 1.26
N LYS A 97 -17.67 -16.42 1.84
CA LYS A 97 -19.14 -16.45 1.77
C LYS A 97 -19.66 -16.43 0.34
N TYR A 98 -18.99 -15.72 -0.56
CA TYR A 98 -19.40 -15.52 -1.96
C TYR A 98 -18.52 -16.27 -2.97
N ASN A 99 -17.66 -17.18 -2.52
CA ASN A 99 -16.73 -17.95 -3.34
C ASN A 99 -15.91 -17.04 -4.30
N ALA A 100 -15.31 -16.02 -3.74
CA ALA A 100 -14.44 -15.07 -4.44
C ALA A 100 -12.98 -15.30 -4.06
N LEU A 101 -12.07 -15.06 -4.99
CA LEU A 101 -10.63 -15.00 -4.74
C LEU A 101 -10.27 -13.65 -4.10
N VAL A 102 -9.14 -13.62 -3.38
CA VAL A 102 -8.61 -12.40 -2.76
C VAL A 102 -7.20 -12.11 -3.27
N MET A 103 -6.99 -10.88 -3.76
CA MET A 103 -5.69 -10.33 -4.09
C MET A 103 -5.39 -9.13 -3.22
N VAL A 104 -4.18 -9.05 -2.69
CA VAL A 104 -3.68 -7.89 -1.94
C VAL A 104 -2.36 -7.38 -2.51
N ASP A 105 -2.24 -6.06 -2.66
CA ASP A 105 -0.98 -5.38 -2.93
C ASP A 105 -0.37 -4.90 -1.61
N ASP A 106 0.66 -5.58 -1.16
CA ASP A 106 1.41 -5.26 0.07
C ASP A 106 2.64 -4.37 -0.18
N SER A 107 2.65 -3.57 -1.24
CA SER A 107 3.76 -2.67 -1.56
C SER A 107 4.12 -1.67 -0.46
N HIS A 108 3.17 -1.31 0.39
CA HIS A 108 3.37 -0.45 1.57
C HIS A 108 3.27 -1.22 2.89
N ALA A 109 3.28 -2.54 2.87
CA ALA A 109 3.17 -3.39 4.05
C ALA A 109 4.33 -4.39 4.18
N ALA A 110 4.76 -4.99 3.06
CA ALA A 110 5.83 -5.99 3.06
C ALA A 110 7.14 -5.42 3.64
N GLY A 111 7.72 -6.16 4.57
CA GLY A 111 8.94 -5.82 5.28
C GLY A 111 8.72 -5.28 6.70
N PHE A 112 7.53 -4.76 7.05
CA PHE A 112 7.34 -4.12 8.36
C PHE A 112 5.93 -4.18 8.96
N ILE A 113 4.88 -4.47 8.21
CA ILE A 113 3.54 -4.71 8.75
C ILE A 113 3.38 -6.18 9.10
N GLY A 114 2.66 -6.46 10.19
CA GLY A 114 2.53 -7.79 10.78
C GLY A 114 3.64 -8.09 11.78
N LYS A 115 3.49 -9.17 12.53
CA LYS A 115 4.40 -9.53 13.65
C LYS A 115 5.83 -9.81 13.19
N THR A 116 6.00 -10.37 12.00
CA THR A 116 7.30 -10.68 11.41
C THR A 116 7.60 -9.90 10.12
N GLY A 117 6.75 -8.90 9.78
CA GLY A 117 6.91 -8.08 8.60
C GLY A 117 6.42 -8.71 7.29
N ARG A 118 5.53 -9.70 7.36
CA ARG A 118 5.00 -10.39 6.17
C ARG A 118 3.78 -9.72 5.54
N GLY A 119 3.41 -8.53 6.01
CA GLY A 119 2.39 -7.71 5.38
C GLY A 119 1.03 -7.70 6.08
N SER A 120 0.03 -7.16 5.38
CA SER A 120 -1.32 -6.90 5.91
C SER A 120 -2.08 -8.18 6.26
N ALA A 121 -1.90 -9.24 5.51
CA ALA A 121 -2.54 -10.52 5.79
C ALA A 121 -1.96 -11.20 7.04
N GLU A 122 -0.66 -11.04 7.34
CA GLU A 122 -0.09 -11.47 8.62
C GLU A 122 -0.65 -10.64 9.78
N HIS A 123 -0.77 -9.33 9.60
CA HIS A 123 -1.33 -8.43 10.61
C HIS A 123 -2.72 -8.87 11.08
N HIS A 124 -3.53 -9.36 10.15
CA HIS A 124 -4.88 -9.84 10.40
C HIS A 124 -5.00 -11.37 10.57
N ASN A 125 -3.88 -12.11 10.64
CA ASN A 125 -3.84 -13.57 10.80
C ASN A 125 -4.63 -14.35 9.71
N CYS A 126 -4.60 -13.88 8.47
CA CYS A 126 -5.33 -14.47 7.35
C CYS A 126 -4.47 -14.79 6.10
N MET A 127 -3.16 -14.99 6.28
CA MET A 127 -2.23 -15.24 5.15
C MET A 127 -2.63 -16.39 4.24
N ASN A 128 -3.15 -17.47 4.79
CA ASN A 128 -3.58 -18.67 4.04
C ASN A 128 -4.98 -18.54 3.39
N ARG A 129 -5.63 -17.39 3.53
CA ARG A 129 -6.93 -17.06 2.95
C ARG A 129 -6.82 -16.09 1.77
N VAL A 130 -5.61 -15.61 1.47
CA VAL A 130 -5.32 -14.74 0.33
C VAL A 130 -4.74 -15.57 -0.81
N ASP A 131 -5.27 -15.42 -2.02
CA ASP A 131 -4.88 -16.22 -3.18
C ASP A 131 -3.70 -15.61 -3.94
N ILE A 132 -3.61 -14.28 -4.00
CA ILE A 132 -2.59 -13.55 -4.75
C ILE A 132 -2.06 -12.40 -3.89
N PHE A 133 -0.75 -12.35 -3.74
CA PHE A 133 -0.04 -11.21 -3.17
C PHE A 133 0.78 -10.54 -4.27
N THR A 134 0.74 -9.22 -4.33
CA THR A 134 1.72 -8.44 -5.08
C THR A 134 2.48 -7.53 -4.14
N GLY A 135 3.64 -7.09 -4.57
CA GLY A 135 4.46 -6.20 -3.76
C GLY A 135 5.65 -5.67 -4.53
N THR A 136 6.33 -4.70 -3.95
CA THR A 136 7.50 -4.06 -4.55
C THR A 136 8.77 -4.37 -3.78
N LEU A 137 9.87 -4.56 -4.50
CA LEU A 137 11.22 -4.57 -3.94
C LEU A 137 11.81 -3.16 -3.83
N GLY A 138 11.14 -2.15 -4.40
CA GLY A 138 11.61 -0.77 -4.51
C GLY A 138 11.19 0.17 -3.38
N LYS A 139 10.74 -0.36 -2.23
CA LYS A 139 10.37 0.42 -1.02
C LYS A 139 11.11 -0.13 0.19
N ALA A 140 10.40 -0.64 1.22
CA ALA A 140 11.01 -1.16 2.44
C ALA A 140 11.96 -2.35 2.19
N LEU A 141 11.73 -3.12 1.14
CA LEU A 141 12.54 -4.29 0.77
C LEU A 141 13.80 -3.95 -0.06
N GLY A 142 14.33 -2.74 -0.03
CA GLY A 142 15.63 -2.46 -0.63
C GLY A 142 15.75 -1.14 -1.38
N GLY A 143 14.65 -0.51 -1.75
CA GLY A 143 14.62 0.88 -2.23
C GLY A 143 15.03 1.10 -3.69
N ALA A 144 15.36 0.06 -4.47
CA ALA A 144 15.80 0.25 -5.85
C ALA A 144 14.65 0.05 -6.84
N MET A 145 14.42 -1.16 -7.32
CA MET A 145 13.35 -1.49 -8.26
C MET A 145 12.91 -2.95 -8.06
N GLY A 146 11.93 -3.36 -8.82
CA GLY A 146 11.42 -4.71 -8.82
C GLY A 146 10.03 -4.81 -8.22
N GLY A 147 9.28 -5.77 -8.72
CA GLY A 147 7.98 -6.17 -8.23
C GLY A 147 7.86 -7.69 -8.26
N TYR A 148 6.87 -8.20 -7.57
CA TYR A 148 6.59 -9.62 -7.55
C TYR A 148 5.09 -9.89 -7.44
N THR A 149 4.70 -11.06 -7.94
CA THR A 149 3.40 -11.68 -7.64
C THR A 149 3.68 -13.04 -7.05
N THR A 150 3.07 -13.36 -5.91
CA THR A 150 3.16 -14.68 -5.27
C THR A 150 1.76 -15.23 -5.00
N GLY A 151 1.63 -16.55 -5.06
CA GLY A 151 0.36 -17.24 -4.90
C GLY A 151 0.46 -18.72 -5.18
N LYS A 152 -0.70 -19.35 -5.46
CA LYS A 152 -0.75 -20.76 -5.83
C LYS A 152 0.07 -21.01 -7.10
N LYS A 153 0.71 -22.18 -7.17
CA LYS A 153 1.61 -22.54 -8.27
C LYS A 153 0.93 -22.42 -9.63
N GLU A 154 -0.32 -22.83 -9.74
CA GLU A 154 -1.10 -22.82 -10.98
C GLU A 154 -1.33 -21.39 -11.49
N ILE A 155 -1.56 -20.44 -10.59
CA ILE A 155 -1.68 -19.01 -10.91
C ILE A 155 -0.35 -18.50 -11.44
N ILE A 156 0.74 -18.77 -10.75
CA ILE A 156 2.08 -18.29 -11.13
C ILE A 156 2.54 -18.92 -12.45
N ASP A 157 2.28 -20.20 -12.67
CA ASP A 157 2.60 -20.88 -13.94
C ASP A 157 1.81 -20.25 -15.12
N MET A 158 0.54 -19.89 -14.91
CA MET A 158 -0.26 -19.17 -15.91
C MET A 158 0.33 -17.78 -16.21
N LEU A 159 0.72 -17.03 -15.16
CA LEU A 159 1.35 -15.72 -15.34
C LEU A 159 2.67 -15.81 -16.12
N ARG A 160 3.51 -16.83 -15.85
CA ARG A 160 4.76 -17.06 -16.61
C ARG A 160 4.53 -17.28 -18.11
N GLN A 161 3.38 -17.82 -18.49
CA GLN A 161 3.05 -18.11 -19.89
C GLN A 161 2.28 -16.99 -20.58
N ARG A 162 1.59 -16.12 -19.84
CA ARG A 162 0.61 -15.19 -20.43
C ARG A 162 0.73 -13.75 -19.97
N SER A 163 1.47 -13.46 -18.88
CA SER A 163 1.63 -12.10 -18.37
C SER A 163 2.53 -11.28 -19.31
N ARG A 164 1.93 -10.35 -20.06
CA ARG A 164 2.63 -9.55 -21.08
C ARG A 164 3.78 -8.72 -20.50
N PRO A 165 3.65 -8.04 -19.34
CA PRO A 165 4.77 -7.34 -18.74
C PRO A 165 5.96 -8.25 -18.39
N TYR A 166 5.70 -9.53 -18.06
CA TYR A 166 6.75 -10.52 -17.82
C TYR A 166 7.40 -10.99 -19.14
N LEU A 167 6.58 -11.32 -20.14
CA LEU A 167 7.07 -11.91 -21.40
C LEU A 167 7.82 -10.90 -22.28
N PHE A 168 7.42 -9.63 -22.26
CA PHE A 168 7.85 -8.62 -23.24
C PHE A 168 8.64 -7.46 -22.63
N SER A 169 8.97 -7.54 -21.32
CA SER A 169 9.85 -6.59 -20.65
C SER A 169 11.15 -7.26 -20.21
N ASN A 170 12.11 -6.46 -19.75
CA ASN A 170 13.38 -6.97 -19.25
C ASN A 170 13.26 -7.57 -17.85
N SER A 171 14.09 -8.54 -17.55
CA SER A 171 14.24 -9.11 -16.22
C SER A 171 14.91 -8.12 -15.26
N LEU A 172 14.73 -8.36 -13.95
CA LEU A 172 15.48 -7.64 -12.92
C LEU A 172 17.00 -7.86 -13.11
N SER A 173 17.78 -6.81 -12.84
CA SER A 173 19.22 -6.93 -12.86
C SER A 173 19.69 -7.88 -11.74
N PRO A 174 20.82 -8.62 -11.98
CA PRO A 174 21.40 -9.50 -10.95
C PRO A 174 21.74 -8.77 -9.64
N ALA A 175 22.14 -7.51 -9.71
CA ALA A 175 22.44 -6.70 -8.53
C ALA A 175 21.19 -6.51 -7.63
N ILE A 176 20.03 -6.24 -8.23
CA ILE A 176 18.76 -6.12 -7.49
C ILE A 176 18.36 -7.46 -6.89
N CYS A 177 18.48 -8.55 -7.64
CA CYS A 177 18.19 -9.90 -7.12
C CYS A 177 19.09 -10.23 -5.92
N GLY A 178 20.41 -9.98 -6.03
CA GLY A 178 21.35 -10.22 -4.94
C GLY A 178 21.06 -9.37 -3.70
N ALA A 179 20.76 -8.09 -3.87
CA ALA A 179 20.35 -7.21 -2.77
C ALA A 179 19.06 -7.71 -2.10
N SER A 180 18.07 -8.12 -2.89
CA SER A 180 16.78 -8.62 -2.36
C SER A 180 16.98 -9.91 -1.55
N ILE A 181 17.81 -10.84 -2.00
CA ILE A 181 18.15 -12.06 -1.25
C ILE A 181 18.76 -11.69 0.11
N ALA A 182 19.74 -10.77 0.13
CA ALA A 182 20.36 -10.31 1.37
C ALA A 182 19.33 -9.63 2.33
N VAL A 183 18.40 -8.84 1.80
CA VAL A 183 17.35 -8.21 2.59
C VAL A 183 16.40 -9.27 3.19
N PHE A 184 15.97 -10.26 2.43
CA PHE A 184 15.15 -11.35 2.95
C PHE A 184 15.88 -12.17 4.02
N ASP A 185 17.16 -12.42 3.85
CA ASP A 185 17.99 -13.08 4.87
C ASP A 185 18.09 -12.26 6.16
N MET A 186 18.20 -10.94 6.07
CA MET A 186 18.19 -10.04 7.24
C MET A 186 16.82 -10.05 7.94
N LEU A 187 15.74 -9.86 7.20
CA LEU A 187 14.38 -9.79 7.74
C LEU A 187 13.92 -11.12 8.35
N SER A 188 14.41 -12.26 7.83
CA SER A 188 14.10 -13.58 8.39
C SER A 188 14.80 -13.87 9.73
N LYS A 189 15.87 -13.12 10.05
CA LYS A 189 16.68 -13.31 11.27
C LYS A 189 16.31 -12.35 12.40
N SER A 190 15.72 -11.19 12.10
CA SER A 190 15.45 -10.14 13.10
C SER A 190 14.26 -9.28 12.72
N THR A 191 13.47 -8.90 13.71
CA THR A 191 12.39 -7.90 13.60
C THR A 191 12.83 -6.50 14.05
N GLU A 192 14.10 -6.30 14.42
CA GLU A 192 14.59 -5.05 15.03
C GLU A 192 14.26 -3.80 14.20
N LEU A 193 14.50 -3.83 12.89
CA LEU A 193 14.21 -2.68 12.02
C LEU A 193 12.71 -2.44 11.89
N ARG A 194 11.92 -3.53 11.80
CA ARG A 194 10.46 -3.48 11.80
C ARG A 194 9.94 -2.85 13.10
N ASP A 195 10.42 -3.31 14.24
CA ASP A 195 9.96 -2.82 15.54
C ASP A 195 10.34 -1.34 15.72
N ARG A 196 11.56 -0.96 15.30
CA ARG A 196 12.06 0.42 15.36
C ARG A 196 11.23 1.37 14.48
N VAL A 197 10.87 1.00 13.24
CA VAL A 197 10.03 1.88 12.40
C VAL A 197 8.64 2.05 12.97
N MET A 198 8.05 1.01 13.56
CA MET A 198 6.73 1.09 14.18
C MET A 198 6.76 1.93 15.46
N ASP A 199 7.80 1.79 16.29
CA ASP A 199 8.00 2.65 17.46
C ASP A 199 8.18 4.12 17.08
N ASN A 200 9.01 4.41 16.06
CA ASN A 200 9.18 5.74 15.51
C ASN A 200 7.86 6.34 15.01
N ALA A 201 7.06 5.54 14.28
CA ALA A 201 5.77 5.98 13.75
C ALA A 201 4.77 6.30 14.87
N ASN A 202 4.65 5.42 15.85
CA ASN A 202 3.76 5.60 16.99
C ASN A 202 4.15 6.84 17.82
N TYR A 203 5.44 7.00 18.10
CA TYR A 203 5.97 8.17 18.79
C TYR A 203 5.64 9.47 18.04
N PHE A 204 5.98 9.53 16.75
CA PHE A 204 5.80 10.74 15.95
C PHE A 204 4.32 11.12 15.81
N ARG A 205 3.46 10.12 15.57
CA ARG A 205 2.01 10.30 15.48
C ARG A 205 1.43 10.83 16.80
N ALA A 206 1.78 10.23 17.93
CA ALA A 206 1.32 10.67 19.24
C ALA A 206 1.71 12.14 19.51
N LYS A 207 2.95 12.51 19.21
CA LYS A 207 3.44 13.88 19.44
C LYS A 207 2.80 14.92 18.53
N LEU A 208 2.52 14.59 17.27
CA LEU A 208 1.76 15.47 16.38
C LEU A 208 0.31 15.65 16.87
N THR A 209 -0.33 14.59 17.31
CA THR A 209 -1.69 14.64 17.88
C THR A 209 -1.72 15.48 19.16
N GLU A 210 -0.78 15.28 20.08
CA GLU A 210 -0.62 16.10 21.29
C GLU A 210 -0.44 17.59 20.97
N ALA A 211 0.26 17.92 19.87
CA ALA A 211 0.46 19.28 19.42
C ALA A 211 -0.77 19.90 18.75
N GLY A 212 -1.85 19.14 18.53
CA GLY A 212 -3.11 19.60 17.98
C GLY A 212 -3.27 19.45 16.46
N PHE A 213 -2.39 18.70 15.81
CA PHE A 213 -2.55 18.38 14.39
C PHE A 213 -3.64 17.33 14.16
N ASP A 214 -4.39 17.51 13.08
CA ASP A 214 -5.36 16.53 12.61
C ASP A 214 -4.65 15.48 11.73
N LEU A 215 -4.70 14.23 12.17
CA LEU A 215 -4.10 13.10 11.48
C LEU A 215 -5.17 12.08 11.10
N LYS A 216 -5.08 11.53 9.89
CA LYS A 216 -5.89 10.35 9.57
C LYS A 216 -5.50 9.18 10.48
N PRO A 217 -6.48 8.38 10.92
CA PRO A 217 -6.20 7.14 11.65
C PRO A 217 -5.30 6.22 10.81
N SER A 218 -4.22 5.74 11.41
CA SER A 218 -3.28 4.82 10.76
C SER A 218 -2.53 4.01 11.81
N GLU A 219 -2.28 2.74 11.49
CA GLU A 219 -1.42 1.84 12.28
C GLU A 219 -0.11 1.50 11.54
N SER A 220 0.14 2.14 10.39
CA SER A 220 1.36 1.93 9.60
C SER A 220 2.44 2.99 9.90
N ALA A 221 3.56 2.92 9.20
CA ALA A 221 4.63 3.92 9.27
C ALA A 221 4.31 5.21 8.48
N ILE A 222 3.12 5.34 7.94
CA ILE A 222 2.63 6.52 7.24
C ILE A 222 1.77 7.35 8.21
N CYS A 223 2.06 8.66 8.31
CA CYS A 223 1.24 9.63 9.03
C CYS A 223 0.72 10.67 8.03
N ALA A 224 -0.59 10.70 7.81
CA ALA A 224 -1.23 11.66 6.93
C ALA A 224 -1.73 12.86 7.75
N LEU A 225 -0.98 13.97 7.74
CA LEU A 225 -1.32 15.22 8.43
C LEU A 225 -2.26 16.02 7.52
N MET A 226 -3.51 16.19 7.94
CA MET A 226 -4.55 16.82 7.16
C MET A 226 -4.45 18.33 7.17
N LEU A 227 -4.44 18.94 5.99
CA LEU A 227 -4.44 20.39 5.78
C LEU A 227 -5.65 20.85 4.97
N TYR A 228 -6.33 19.93 4.26
CA TYR A 228 -7.54 20.15 3.48
C TYR A 228 -7.35 21.06 2.27
N ASP A 229 -6.61 22.17 2.42
CA ASP A 229 -6.34 23.17 1.38
C ASP A 229 -5.04 22.87 0.61
N ALA A 230 -5.11 22.92 -0.72
CA ALA A 230 -4.00 22.61 -1.62
C ALA A 230 -2.86 23.62 -1.53
N VAL A 231 -3.17 24.91 -1.39
CA VAL A 231 -2.17 26.00 -1.29
C VAL A 231 -1.45 25.90 0.05
N LEU A 232 -2.21 25.68 1.13
CA LEU A 232 -1.64 25.48 2.47
C LEU A 232 -0.71 24.28 2.53
N SER A 233 -1.06 23.16 1.87
CA SER A 233 -0.20 21.96 1.85
C SER A 233 1.14 22.21 1.15
N GLN A 234 1.15 22.99 0.08
CA GLN A 234 2.39 23.39 -0.61
C GLN A 234 3.21 24.36 0.22
N GLN A 235 2.57 25.36 0.83
CA GLN A 235 3.25 26.32 1.72
C GLN A 235 3.87 25.62 2.92
N PHE A 236 3.15 24.70 3.54
CA PHE A 236 3.63 23.92 4.69
C PHE A 236 4.87 23.08 4.31
N ALA A 237 4.83 22.40 3.18
CA ALA A 237 5.98 21.64 2.67
C ALA A 237 7.19 22.54 2.35
N ALA A 238 6.97 23.69 1.71
CA ALA A 238 8.02 24.65 1.41
C ALA A 238 8.68 25.25 2.66
N GLU A 239 7.91 25.53 3.70
CA GLU A 239 8.45 26.02 4.98
C GLU A 239 9.26 24.93 5.71
N LEU A 240 8.81 23.66 5.71
CA LEU A 240 9.57 22.54 6.27
C LEU A 240 10.89 22.31 5.54
N GLN A 241 10.93 22.52 4.23
CA GLN A 241 12.15 22.40 3.44
C GLN A 241 13.22 23.41 3.89
N LYS A 242 12.83 24.63 4.33
CA LYS A 242 13.75 25.63 4.92
C LYS A 242 14.35 25.17 6.25
N GLU A 243 13.68 24.27 6.96
CA GLU A 243 14.17 23.62 8.19
C GLU A 243 14.96 22.31 7.90
N ASN A 244 15.31 22.05 6.63
CA ASN A 244 15.94 20.81 6.14
C ASN A 244 15.11 19.54 6.44
N ILE A 245 13.79 19.65 6.35
CA ILE A 245 12.87 18.53 6.44
C ILE A 245 12.17 18.35 5.10
N TYR A 246 12.41 17.21 4.47
CA TYR A 246 11.87 16.89 3.16
C TYR A 246 10.53 16.17 3.29
N VAL A 247 9.46 16.84 2.90
CA VAL A 247 8.10 16.29 2.81
C VAL A 247 7.41 16.81 1.55
N THR A 248 6.34 16.11 1.14
CA THR A 248 5.54 16.49 -0.02
C THR A 248 4.10 16.78 0.41
N GLY A 249 3.56 17.90 -0.04
CA GLY A 249 2.13 18.19 0.04
C GLY A 249 1.38 17.47 -1.08
N PHE A 250 0.40 16.65 -0.71
CA PHE A 250 -0.47 15.96 -1.66
C PHE A 250 -1.81 16.65 -1.74
N TYR A 251 -2.28 16.88 -2.96
CA TYR A 251 -3.55 17.54 -3.28
C TYR A 251 -4.15 16.97 -4.57
N TYR A 252 -5.34 17.42 -4.95
CA TYR A 252 -6.00 16.95 -6.17
C TYR A 252 -5.09 17.15 -7.41
N PRO A 253 -4.99 16.18 -8.33
CA PRO A 253 -5.81 14.95 -8.44
C PRO A 253 -5.27 13.71 -7.68
N VAL A 254 -4.15 13.80 -6.98
CA VAL A 254 -3.53 12.66 -6.27
C VAL A 254 -4.40 12.21 -5.08
N VAL A 255 -5.04 13.17 -4.42
CA VAL A 255 -6.03 12.93 -3.37
C VAL A 255 -7.31 13.68 -3.70
N PRO A 256 -8.48 13.33 -3.16
CA PRO A 256 -9.73 14.03 -3.45
C PRO A 256 -9.66 15.53 -3.14
N LYS A 257 -10.48 16.35 -3.84
CA LYS A 257 -10.60 17.79 -3.57
C LYS A 257 -11.01 18.02 -2.11
N GLY A 258 -10.37 19.01 -1.46
CA GLY A 258 -10.61 19.31 -0.06
C GLY A 258 -10.00 18.30 0.91
N GLN A 259 -9.10 17.43 0.45
CA GLN A 259 -8.42 16.40 1.26
C GLN A 259 -6.89 16.52 1.16
N ALA A 260 -6.39 17.73 0.91
CA ALA A 260 -4.95 17.96 0.85
C ALA A 260 -4.26 17.66 2.19
N ARG A 261 -3.06 17.14 2.12
CA ARG A 261 -2.30 16.66 3.29
C ARG A 261 -0.79 16.70 3.09
N ILE A 262 -0.05 16.63 4.17
CA ILE A 262 1.35 16.23 4.17
C ILE A 262 1.39 14.73 4.50
N ARG A 263 1.99 13.92 3.63
CA ARG A 263 2.26 12.51 3.92
C ARG A 263 3.66 12.39 4.50
N ILE A 264 3.73 11.93 5.74
CA ILE A 264 4.97 11.70 6.47
C ILE A 264 5.26 10.21 6.43
N GLN A 265 6.44 9.82 5.96
CA GLN A 265 6.88 8.43 5.93
C GLN A 265 8.03 8.26 6.92
N LEU A 266 7.79 7.51 7.99
CA LEU A 266 8.81 7.20 8.99
C LEU A 266 9.72 6.07 8.51
N SER A 267 10.96 6.05 9.02
CA SER A 267 11.98 5.06 8.72
C SER A 267 12.60 4.52 10.01
N ALA A 268 13.05 3.27 9.99
CA ALA A 268 13.87 2.69 11.04
C ALA A 268 15.24 3.40 11.21
N ALA A 269 15.70 4.10 10.17
CA ALA A 269 16.94 4.86 10.20
C ALA A 269 16.82 6.21 10.95
N HIS A 270 15.61 6.70 11.20
CA HIS A 270 15.43 7.94 11.95
C HIS A 270 15.81 7.74 13.41
N THR A 271 16.68 8.62 13.93
CA THR A 271 16.99 8.69 15.36
C THR A 271 15.91 9.49 16.11
N ARG A 272 15.85 9.32 17.43
CA ARG A 272 14.92 10.09 18.27
C ARG A 272 15.17 11.59 18.17
N GLU A 273 16.43 12.03 18.15
CA GLU A 273 16.81 13.45 18.00
C GLU A 273 16.33 14.02 16.65
N GLN A 274 16.43 13.24 15.56
CA GLN A 274 15.91 13.67 14.24
C GLN A 274 14.40 13.82 14.27
N LEU A 275 13.69 12.91 14.92
CA LEU A 275 12.23 12.99 15.06
C LEU A 275 11.82 14.20 15.92
N ASP A 276 12.51 14.45 17.02
CA ASP A 276 12.24 15.60 17.91
C ASP A 276 12.48 16.93 17.19
N ARG A 277 13.57 17.02 16.41
CA ARG A 277 13.85 18.18 15.57
C ARG A 277 12.75 18.38 14.52
N ALA A 278 12.31 17.32 13.90
CA ALA A 278 11.22 17.38 12.92
C ALA A 278 9.91 17.85 13.60
N LEU A 279 9.55 17.26 14.73
CA LEU A 279 8.36 17.65 15.52
C LEU A 279 8.38 19.14 15.88
N ALA A 280 9.52 19.65 16.36
CA ALA A 280 9.68 21.07 16.69
C ALA A 280 9.43 21.98 15.45
N ALA A 281 9.95 21.58 14.29
CA ALA A 281 9.71 22.32 13.05
C ALA A 281 8.25 22.25 12.59
N PHE A 282 7.61 21.08 12.65
CA PHE A 282 6.18 20.94 12.35
C PHE A 282 5.32 21.83 13.23
N ILE A 283 5.58 21.84 14.54
CA ILE A 283 4.85 22.68 15.51
C ILE A 283 5.07 24.17 15.22
N LYS A 284 6.32 24.61 15.00
CA LYS A 284 6.67 25.98 14.64
C LYS A 284 5.91 26.46 13.41
N ILE A 285 5.92 25.64 12.35
CA ILE A 285 5.28 25.97 11.07
C ILE A 285 3.77 25.87 11.18
N GLY A 286 3.24 24.87 11.91
CA GLY A 286 1.83 24.74 12.18
C GLY A 286 1.23 25.96 12.85
N LYS A 287 1.92 26.51 13.86
CA LYS A 287 1.53 27.78 14.50
C LYS A 287 1.65 28.97 13.55
N LYS A 288 2.77 29.08 12.82
CA LYS A 288 3.02 30.15 11.85
C LYS A 288 1.92 30.25 10.79
N LEU A 289 1.45 29.10 10.30
CA LEU A 289 0.43 29.02 9.25
C LEU A 289 -1.01 28.89 9.78
N GLY A 290 -1.21 28.95 11.09
CA GLY A 290 -2.54 28.87 11.71
C GLY A 290 -3.20 27.50 11.62
N VAL A 291 -2.43 26.42 11.43
CA VAL A 291 -2.93 25.04 11.39
C VAL A 291 -3.23 24.54 12.80
N ILE A 292 -2.40 24.92 13.76
CA ILE A 292 -2.56 24.65 15.20
C ILE A 292 -2.41 25.94 16.00
N LYS A 293 -2.87 25.93 17.28
CA LYS A 293 -2.80 27.06 18.20
C LYS A 293 -1.44 27.23 18.87
#